data_6f15adbc2eb1448e432c308563fbbb41
#
_entry.id   6f15adbc2eb1448e432c308563fbbb41
#
_cell.length_a   1.000
_cell.length_b   1.000
_cell.length_c   1.000
_cell.angle_alpha   90.00
_cell.angle_beta   90.00
_cell.angle_gamma   90.00
#
_symmetry.space_group_name_H-M   'P 1'
#
loop_
_entity.id
_entity.type
_entity.pdbx_description
1 polymer ?
#
loop_
_entity_poly.entity_id
_entity_poly.type
_entity_poly.pdbx_seq_one_letter_code
_entity_poly.pdbx_strand_id
1 'polypeptide(L)'
;MKAVVQRVTEARVDVDGRTVGTISRGLLVLLGVAAGDTPREAEWMAQKLAHLRLFEDAAGKMNLALGDVEGAILIVSQFTLLGDCRKGRRPSFVEAASPALAEQLYEAVVGSIRRSGVRVETGVFQAHMAVHLVNDGPVTLLLDTAAVGSVDAAGSVC
;
A
#
# COMPACT_ATOMS: atom_id res chain seq x y z
N MET A 1 10.57 0.32 0.70
CA MET A 1 9.17 0.83 0.73
C MET A 1 8.46 0.34 1.96
N LYS A 2 7.50 1.11 2.46
CA LYS A 2 6.62 0.66 3.55
C LYS A 2 5.17 0.82 3.13
N ALA A 3 4.33 -0.15 3.49
CA ALA A 3 2.90 -0.04 3.25
C ALA A 3 2.11 -0.45 4.49
N VAL A 4 1.02 0.28 4.75
CA VAL A 4 -0.06 -0.14 5.64
C VAL A 4 -1.20 -0.59 4.76
N VAL A 5 -1.60 -1.85 4.92
CA VAL A 5 -2.65 -2.50 4.12
C VAL A 5 -3.83 -2.80 5.03
N GLN A 6 -5.00 -2.30 4.67
CA GLN A 6 -6.23 -2.54 5.42
C GLN A 6 -7.29 -3.15 4.51
N ARG A 7 -7.88 -4.28 4.94
CA ARG A 7 -9.06 -4.85 4.28
C ARG A 7 -10.26 -3.97 4.59
N VAL A 8 -11.01 -3.59 3.56
CA VAL A 8 -12.12 -2.65 3.71
C VAL A 8 -13.39 -3.14 3.03
N THR A 9 -14.55 -2.75 3.58
CA THR A 9 -15.85 -2.87 2.90
C THR A 9 -16.06 -1.72 1.94
N GLU A 10 -15.48 -0.54 2.25
CA GLU A 10 -15.46 0.65 1.41
C GLU A 10 -14.31 1.56 1.83
N ALA A 11 -13.77 2.32 0.87
CA ALA A 11 -12.85 3.42 1.13
C ALA A 11 -12.95 4.49 0.05
N ARG A 12 -12.67 5.76 0.42
CA ARG A 12 -12.58 6.88 -0.51
C ARG A 12 -11.55 7.91 -0.06
N VAL A 13 -11.09 8.68 -1.01
CA VAL A 13 -10.22 9.84 -0.80
C VAL A 13 -10.91 11.09 -1.32
N ASP A 14 -11.00 12.11 -0.48
CA ASP A 14 -11.51 13.42 -0.85
C ASP A 14 -10.35 14.44 -0.86
N VAL A 15 -10.31 15.28 -1.88
CA VAL A 15 -9.40 16.43 -2.03
C VAL A 15 -10.24 17.65 -2.31
N ASP A 16 -10.07 18.73 -1.54
CA ASP A 16 -10.82 19.98 -1.65
C ASP A 16 -12.36 19.76 -1.72
N GLY A 17 -12.86 18.81 -0.90
CA GLY A 17 -14.27 18.47 -0.80
C GLY A 17 -14.83 17.65 -1.99
N ARG A 18 -13.96 17.13 -2.86
CA ARG A 18 -14.34 16.28 -3.99
C ARG A 18 -13.73 14.90 -3.85
N THR A 19 -14.52 13.86 -4.06
CA THR A 19 -14.01 12.49 -4.11
C THR A 19 -13.19 12.27 -5.37
N VAL A 20 -11.93 11.90 -5.22
CA VAL A 20 -10.96 11.65 -6.30
C VAL A 20 -10.71 10.16 -6.55
N GLY A 21 -10.96 9.30 -5.56
CA GLY A 21 -10.84 7.86 -5.68
C GLY A 21 -11.79 7.17 -4.70
N THR A 22 -12.44 6.11 -5.14
CA THR A 22 -13.36 5.34 -4.29
C THR A 22 -13.39 3.88 -4.68
N ILE A 23 -13.45 3.01 -3.69
CA ILE A 23 -13.63 1.56 -3.85
C ILE A 23 -14.74 1.08 -2.91
N SER A 24 -15.38 -0.02 -3.30
CA SER A 24 -16.18 -0.88 -2.41
C SER A 24 -15.25 -1.88 -1.73
N ARG A 25 -15.64 -3.14 -1.62
CA ARG A 25 -14.82 -4.22 -1.05
C ARG A 25 -13.42 -4.28 -1.66
N GLY A 26 -12.40 -4.32 -0.81
CA GLY A 26 -11.03 -4.38 -1.31
C GLY A 26 -9.98 -4.06 -0.25
N LEU A 27 -8.91 -3.41 -0.68
CA LEU A 27 -7.79 -2.99 0.17
C LEU A 27 -7.57 -1.48 0.07
N LEU A 28 -7.48 -0.81 1.21
CA LEU A 28 -6.85 0.51 1.30
C LEU A 28 -5.37 0.32 1.62
N VAL A 29 -4.52 0.97 0.85
CA VAL A 29 -3.06 0.93 1.02
C VAL A 29 -2.50 2.34 1.18
N LEU A 30 -1.85 2.59 2.32
CA LEU A 30 -1.00 3.77 2.52
C LEU A 30 0.43 3.36 2.15
N LEU A 31 1.03 4.01 1.15
CA LEU A 31 2.32 3.62 0.57
C LEU A 31 3.37 4.73 0.73
N GLY A 32 4.45 4.42 1.44
CA GLY A 32 5.63 5.28 1.63
C GLY A 32 6.84 4.74 0.87
N VAL A 33 7.57 5.65 0.20
CA VAL A 33 8.78 5.35 -0.55
C VAL A 33 9.99 5.87 0.22
N ALA A 34 10.98 4.99 0.47
CA ALA A 34 12.24 5.35 1.11
C ALA A 34 13.28 5.85 0.10
N ALA A 35 14.25 6.65 0.56
CA ALA A 35 15.31 7.22 -0.29
C ALA A 35 16.16 6.16 -1.00
N GLY A 36 16.28 4.96 -0.42
CA GLY A 36 17.04 3.84 -1.01
C GLY A 36 16.23 2.87 -1.87
N ASP A 37 14.93 3.12 -2.07
CA ASP A 37 14.11 2.24 -2.89
C ASP A 37 14.40 2.40 -4.38
N THR A 38 14.22 1.31 -5.10
CA THR A 38 14.45 1.19 -6.55
C THR A 38 13.22 0.59 -7.24
N PRO A 39 13.19 0.50 -8.57
CA PRO A 39 12.12 -0.22 -9.29
C PRO A 39 11.92 -1.68 -8.84
N ARG A 40 12.96 -2.32 -8.27
CA ARG A 40 12.87 -3.68 -7.73
C ARG A 40 11.93 -3.73 -6.52
N GLU A 41 12.07 -2.78 -5.58
CA GLU A 41 11.21 -2.68 -4.41
C GLU A 41 9.77 -2.34 -4.82
N ALA A 42 9.59 -1.49 -5.84
CA ALA A 42 8.28 -1.16 -6.38
C ALA A 42 7.58 -2.38 -7.00
N GLU A 43 8.29 -3.17 -7.80
CA GLU A 43 7.74 -4.38 -8.40
C GLU A 43 7.40 -5.44 -7.33
N TRP A 44 8.30 -5.65 -6.35
CA TRP A 44 8.02 -6.56 -5.23
C TRP A 44 6.76 -6.13 -4.46
N MET A 45 6.62 -4.85 -4.15
CA MET A 45 5.48 -4.31 -3.44
C MET A 45 4.19 -4.51 -4.24
N ALA A 46 4.21 -4.23 -5.53
CA ALA A 46 3.07 -4.42 -6.42
C ALA A 46 2.60 -5.88 -6.47
N GLN A 47 3.54 -6.81 -6.67
CA GLN A 47 3.25 -8.24 -6.69
C GLN A 47 2.70 -8.73 -5.35
N LYS A 48 3.28 -8.26 -4.25
CA LYS A 48 2.79 -8.61 -2.92
C LYS A 48 1.36 -8.12 -2.72
N LEU A 49 1.08 -6.85 -3.00
CA LEU A 49 -0.26 -6.23 -2.82
C LEU A 49 -1.33 -6.91 -3.69
N ALA A 50 -1.03 -7.25 -4.95
CA ALA A 50 -1.98 -7.89 -5.84
C ALA A 50 -2.37 -9.32 -5.41
N HIS A 51 -1.45 -10.04 -4.74
CA HIS A 51 -1.62 -11.46 -4.46
C HIS A 51 -1.77 -11.80 -2.96
N LEU A 52 -1.83 -10.80 -2.07
CA LEU A 52 -2.13 -11.04 -0.64
C LEU A 52 -3.48 -11.71 -0.48
N ARG A 53 -3.50 -12.85 0.22
CA ARG A 53 -4.72 -13.61 0.51
C ARG A 53 -5.33 -13.16 1.82
N LEU A 54 -6.11 -12.08 1.78
CA LEU A 54 -6.71 -11.42 2.94
C LEU A 54 -8.23 -11.56 3.03
N PHE A 55 -8.83 -12.24 2.05
CA PHE A 55 -10.29 -12.47 2.02
C PHE A 55 -10.60 -13.93 2.37
N GLU A 56 -11.72 -14.11 3.05
CA GLU A 56 -12.14 -15.42 3.54
C GLU A 56 -12.70 -16.26 2.40
N ASP A 57 -12.33 -17.55 2.38
CA ASP A 57 -12.93 -18.59 1.57
C ASP A 57 -14.23 -19.12 2.22
N ALA A 58 -14.84 -20.12 1.60
CA ALA A 58 -16.07 -20.75 2.10
C ALA A 58 -15.92 -21.43 3.47
N ALA A 59 -14.67 -21.68 3.91
CA ALA A 59 -14.36 -22.26 5.23
C ALA A 59 -14.01 -21.18 6.28
N GLY A 60 -14.14 -19.88 5.94
CA GLY A 60 -13.82 -18.76 6.82
C GLY A 60 -12.31 -18.53 7.01
N LYS A 61 -11.46 -19.05 6.11
CA LYS A 61 -10.01 -18.87 6.17
C LYS A 61 -9.57 -17.79 5.20
N MET A 62 -8.62 -16.92 5.61
CA MET A 62 -7.99 -15.95 4.73
C MET A 62 -7.16 -16.67 3.65
N ASN A 63 -7.76 -16.94 2.51
CA ASN A 63 -7.20 -17.74 1.43
C ASN A 63 -7.41 -17.15 0.03
N LEU A 64 -8.24 -16.12 -0.09
CA LEU A 64 -8.57 -15.48 -1.36
C LEU A 64 -7.85 -14.12 -1.51
N ALA A 65 -7.35 -13.85 -2.71
CA ALA A 65 -6.75 -12.58 -3.10
C ALA A 65 -7.80 -11.61 -3.71
N LEU A 66 -7.37 -10.38 -4.03
CA LEU A 66 -8.25 -9.36 -4.65
C LEU A 66 -8.95 -9.86 -5.91
N GLY A 67 -8.21 -10.57 -6.78
CA GLY A 67 -8.78 -11.10 -8.03
C GLY A 67 -9.87 -12.14 -7.82
N ASP A 68 -9.75 -12.95 -6.74
CA ASP A 68 -10.73 -14.02 -6.45
C ASP A 68 -12.08 -13.47 -5.94
N VAL A 69 -12.08 -12.25 -5.42
CA VAL A 69 -13.26 -11.59 -4.84
C VAL A 69 -13.74 -10.40 -5.66
N GLU A 70 -13.19 -10.21 -6.86
CA GLU A 70 -13.45 -9.04 -7.71
C GLU A 70 -13.25 -7.71 -6.97
N GLY A 71 -12.32 -7.70 -6.00
CA GLY A 71 -12.01 -6.57 -5.16
C GLY A 71 -11.19 -5.50 -5.88
N ALA A 72 -11.20 -4.29 -5.32
CA ALA A 72 -10.39 -3.18 -5.79
C ALA A 72 -9.34 -2.75 -4.76
N ILE A 73 -8.33 -2.01 -5.19
CA ILE A 73 -7.34 -1.43 -4.31
C ILE A 73 -7.37 0.10 -4.44
N LEU A 74 -7.36 0.81 -3.30
CA LEU A 74 -7.18 2.26 -3.24
C LEU A 74 -5.82 2.54 -2.64
N ILE A 75 -4.91 3.14 -3.42
CA ILE A 75 -3.53 3.41 -3.01
C ILE A 75 -3.37 4.91 -2.77
N VAL A 76 -2.88 5.26 -1.58
CA VAL A 76 -2.62 6.64 -1.15
C VAL A 76 -1.14 6.78 -0.82
N SER A 77 -0.47 7.77 -1.41
CA SER A 77 0.91 8.10 -1.06
C SER A 77 1.01 8.63 0.37
N GLN A 78 1.94 8.09 1.18
CA GLN A 78 2.05 8.37 2.61
C GLN A 78 3.53 8.38 3.04
N PHE A 79 4.26 9.48 2.82
CA PHE A 79 5.68 9.58 3.17
C PHE A 79 5.93 9.51 4.69
N THR A 80 4.92 9.87 5.50
CA THR A 80 5.04 9.85 6.96
C THR A 80 5.22 8.44 7.55
N LEU A 81 5.01 7.37 6.77
CA LEU A 81 5.38 6.00 7.15
C LEU A 81 6.90 5.83 7.34
N LEU A 82 7.71 6.74 6.78
CA LEU A 82 9.16 6.80 6.95
C LEU A 82 9.56 7.70 8.15
N GLY A 83 8.61 8.18 8.94
CA GLY A 83 8.85 9.02 10.09
C GLY A 83 9.58 8.30 11.22
N ASP A 84 10.74 8.82 11.63
CA ASP A 84 11.46 8.36 12.83
C ASP A 84 11.07 9.20 14.04
N CYS A 85 10.43 8.55 15.02
CA CYS A 85 9.97 9.15 16.27
C CYS A 85 10.79 8.68 17.48
N ARG A 86 11.93 7.98 17.28
CA ARG A 86 12.75 7.43 18.39
C ARG A 86 13.42 8.51 19.24
N LYS A 87 13.66 9.69 18.68
CA LYS A 87 14.29 10.80 19.40
C LYS A 87 13.40 12.04 19.41
N GLY A 88 13.12 12.56 20.60
CA GLY A 88 12.33 13.79 20.78
C GLY A 88 10.84 13.61 20.48
N ARG A 89 10.12 14.73 20.30
CA ARG A 89 8.67 14.76 20.07
C ARG A 89 8.30 15.13 18.62
N ARG A 90 9.27 15.51 17.80
CA ARG A 90 9.07 15.87 16.39
C ARG A 90 9.58 14.73 15.52
N PRO A 91 8.73 14.14 14.64
CA PRO A 91 9.18 13.12 13.70
C PRO A 91 10.25 13.64 12.74
N SER A 92 11.23 12.80 12.42
CA SER A 92 12.21 13.05 11.36
C SER A 92 11.82 12.24 10.12
N PHE A 93 11.88 12.86 8.94
CA PHE A 93 11.52 12.22 7.66
C PHE A 93 12.72 12.10 6.71
N VAL A 94 13.95 12.08 7.23
CA VAL A 94 15.20 12.00 6.40
C VAL A 94 15.28 10.72 5.57
N GLU A 95 14.59 9.64 5.99
CA GLU A 95 14.56 8.38 5.26
C GLU A 95 13.54 8.35 4.11
N ALA A 96 12.67 9.35 4.01
CA ALA A 96 11.71 9.45 2.91
C ALA A 96 12.43 9.85 1.60
N ALA A 97 12.01 9.27 0.49
CA ALA A 97 12.48 9.64 -0.83
C ALA A 97 12.14 11.10 -1.16
N SER A 98 12.91 11.70 -2.08
CA SER A 98 12.53 12.98 -2.67
C SER A 98 11.17 12.88 -3.36
N PRO A 99 10.38 13.95 -3.44
CA PRO A 99 9.07 13.90 -4.08
C PRO A 99 9.09 13.30 -5.49
N ALA A 100 10.07 13.66 -6.32
CA ALA A 100 10.18 13.15 -7.69
C ALA A 100 10.42 11.63 -7.74
N LEU A 101 11.32 11.08 -6.90
CA LEU A 101 11.57 9.66 -6.82
C LEU A 101 10.36 8.92 -6.23
N ALA A 102 9.73 9.51 -5.20
CA ALA A 102 8.57 8.93 -4.55
C ALA A 102 7.39 8.81 -5.52
N GLU A 103 7.10 9.85 -6.31
CA GLU A 103 6.05 9.83 -7.33
C GLU A 103 6.34 8.78 -8.41
N GLN A 104 7.57 8.76 -8.95
CA GLN A 104 7.98 7.80 -9.96
C GLN A 104 7.78 6.34 -9.51
N LEU A 105 8.23 6.00 -8.29
CA LEU A 105 8.11 4.63 -7.79
C LEU A 105 6.68 4.29 -7.33
N TYR A 106 5.94 5.27 -6.82
CA TYR A 106 4.52 5.13 -6.53
C TYR A 106 3.72 4.78 -7.80
N GLU A 107 3.92 5.54 -8.88
CA GLU A 107 3.28 5.27 -10.18
C GLU A 107 3.70 3.92 -10.77
N ALA A 108 4.95 3.50 -10.55
CA ALA A 108 5.41 2.17 -10.97
C ALA A 108 4.64 1.05 -10.26
N VAL A 109 4.39 1.18 -8.94
CA VAL A 109 3.55 0.23 -8.17
C VAL A 109 2.13 0.21 -8.70
N VAL A 110 1.49 1.38 -8.86
CA VAL A 110 0.12 1.51 -9.39
C VAL A 110 0.02 0.88 -10.77
N GLY A 111 0.95 1.18 -11.67
CA GLY A 111 1.00 0.64 -13.02
C GLY A 111 1.17 -0.87 -13.06
N SER A 112 2.03 -1.44 -12.19
CA SER A 112 2.23 -2.87 -12.11
C SER A 112 0.98 -3.61 -11.63
N ILE A 113 0.30 -3.10 -10.60
CA ILE A 113 -0.96 -3.70 -10.12
C ILE A 113 -2.06 -3.62 -11.19
N ARG A 114 -2.19 -2.50 -11.90
CA ARG A 114 -3.16 -2.38 -13.00
C ARG A 114 -2.90 -3.42 -14.10
N ARG A 115 -1.64 -3.67 -14.45
CA ARG A 115 -1.27 -4.70 -15.44
C ARG A 115 -1.62 -6.13 -15.00
N SER A 116 -1.72 -6.40 -13.71
CA SER A 116 -2.20 -7.69 -13.19
C SER A 116 -3.71 -7.89 -13.27
N GLY A 117 -4.45 -6.88 -13.77
CA GLY A 117 -5.91 -6.96 -13.93
C GLY A 117 -6.71 -6.50 -12.70
N VAL A 118 -6.06 -6.10 -11.62
CA VAL A 118 -6.74 -5.56 -10.43
C VAL A 118 -7.17 -4.11 -10.68
N ARG A 119 -8.41 -3.78 -10.31
CA ARG A 119 -8.90 -2.39 -10.35
C ARG A 119 -8.16 -1.56 -9.30
N VAL A 120 -7.52 -0.46 -9.74
CA VAL A 120 -6.76 0.45 -8.88
C VAL A 120 -7.33 1.87 -8.96
N GLU A 121 -7.73 2.39 -7.82
CA GLU A 121 -8.03 3.79 -7.59
C GLU A 121 -6.88 4.43 -6.78
N THR A 122 -6.70 5.75 -6.91
CA THR A 122 -5.61 6.48 -6.26
C THR A 122 -6.11 7.77 -5.62
N GLY A 123 -5.34 8.29 -4.65
CA GLY A 123 -5.43 9.68 -4.25
C GLY A 123 -4.70 10.60 -5.24
N VAL A 124 -4.45 11.84 -4.81
CA VAL A 124 -3.66 12.83 -5.56
C VAL A 124 -2.33 13.02 -4.86
N PHE A 125 -1.23 12.80 -5.59
CA PHE A 125 0.13 12.91 -5.03
C PHE A 125 0.38 14.33 -4.51
N GLN A 126 0.98 14.44 -3.31
CA GLN A 126 1.25 15.70 -2.59
C GLN A 126 0.04 16.56 -2.20
N ALA A 127 -1.18 16.16 -2.49
CA ALA A 127 -2.36 16.89 -2.03
C ALA A 127 -2.64 16.65 -0.54
N HIS A 128 -3.40 17.57 0.07
CA HIS A 128 -4.04 17.31 1.35
C HIS A 128 -5.27 16.43 1.11
N MET A 129 -5.27 15.23 1.67
CA MET A 129 -6.30 14.23 1.42
C MET A 129 -7.05 13.87 2.70
N ALA A 130 -8.38 13.82 2.65
CA ALA A 130 -9.21 13.17 3.65
C ALA A 130 -9.46 11.73 3.23
N VAL A 131 -8.94 10.77 3.99
CA VAL A 131 -9.06 9.34 3.71
C VAL A 131 -10.13 8.74 4.60
N HIS A 132 -11.18 8.20 4.00
CA HIS A 132 -12.30 7.55 4.67
C HIS A 132 -12.26 6.06 4.37
N LEU A 133 -12.53 5.24 5.38
CA LEU A 133 -12.60 3.79 5.22
C LEU A 133 -13.45 3.13 6.29
N VAL A 134 -13.96 1.95 5.97
CA VAL A 134 -14.51 1.01 6.94
C VAL A 134 -13.64 -0.23 6.92
N ASN A 135 -12.82 -0.40 7.98
CA ASN A 135 -11.95 -1.58 8.10
C ASN A 135 -12.81 -2.81 8.41
N ASP A 136 -12.65 -3.83 7.58
CA ASP A 136 -13.36 -5.10 7.68
C ASP A 136 -12.51 -6.12 8.45
N GLY A 137 -12.99 -6.50 9.65
CA GLY A 137 -12.34 -7.53 10.42
C GLY A 137 -12.08 -7.25 11.91
N PRO A 138 -11.29 -6.26 12.38
CA PRO A 138 -10.33 -5.44 11.64
C PRO A 138 -9.13 -6.25 11.11
N VAL A 139 -8.72 -5.96 9.88
CA VAL A 139 -7.53 -6.55 9.26
C VAL A 139 -6.60 -5.43 8.80
N THR A 140 -5.42 -5.36 9.40
CA THR A 140 -4.39 -4.35 9.09
C THR A 140 -3.02 -5.02 9.13
N LEU A 141 -2.25 -4.88 8.05
CA LEU A 141 -0.91 -5.43 7.90
C LEU A 141 0.10 -4.33 7.60
N LEU A 142 1.34 -4.58 8.01
CA LEU A 142 2.49 -3.76 7.64
C LEU A 142 3.37 -4.56 6.67
N LEU A 143 3.74 -3.94 5.56
CA LEU A 143 4.75 -4.47 4.62
C LEU A 143 5.96 -3.54 4.63
N ASP A 144 7.16 -4.13 4.66
CA ASP A 144 8.42 -3.38 4.59
C ASP A 144 9.42 -4.13 3.70
N THR A 145 9.82 -3.51 2.60
CA THR A 145 10.78 -4.10 1.66
C THR A 145 12.19 -4.25 2.26
N ALA A 146 12.54 -3.43 3.27
CA ALA A 146 13.83 -3.55 3.95
C ALA A 146 13.95 -4.87 4.73
N ALA A 147 12.84 -5.46 5.17
CA ALA A 147 12.82 -6.74 5.85
C ALA A 147 13.07 -7.93 4.90
N VAL A 148 12.85 -7.76 3.59
CA VAL A 148 12.98 -8.82 2.58
C VAL A 148 14.45 -9.08 2.21
N GLY A 149 15.29 -8.05 2.17
CA GLY A 149 16.73 -8.19 1.86
C GLY A 149 17.52 -8.94 2.91
N SER A 150 16.99 -9.13 4.12
CA SER A 150 17.61 -9.95 5.17
C SER A 150 17.22 -11.44 5.10
N VAL A 151 16.21 -11.79 4.31
CA VAL A 151 15.71 -13.17 4.19
C VAL A 151 16.35 -13.90 3.01
N ASP A 152 16.72 -13.20 1.95
CA ASP A 152 17.37 -13.81 0.76
C ASP A 152 18.82 -14.24 1.01
N ALA A 153 19.46 -13.80 2.11
CA ALA A 153 20.80 -14.25 2.53
C ALA A 153 20.77 -15.57 3.32
N ALA A 154 19.59 -16.06 3.69
CA ALA A 154 19.40 -17.32 4.40
C ALA A 154 18.26 -18.14 3.79
N GLY A 155 18.47 -18.64 2.58
CA GLY A 155 17.74 -19.77 1.97
C GLY A 155 16.25 -19.89 2.23
N SER A 156 15.46 -19.71 1.15
CA SER A 156 14.19 -20.40 0.89
C SER A 156 13.18 -20.46 2.04
N VAL A 157 12.14 -19.64 1.95
CA VAL A 157 10.82 -20.03 2.48
C VAL A 157 9.80 -19.83 1.37
N CYS A 158 9.11 -20.95 1.06
CA CYS A 158 7.99 -21.05 0.12
C CYS A 158 6.86 -20.03 0.37
#